data_3393a4d52bd8266d82d4c31c51140314
#
_entry.id   3393a4d52bd8266d82d4c31c51140314
#
_cell.length_a   1.000
_cell.length_b   1.000
_cell.length_c   1.000
_cell.angle_alpha   90.00
_cell.angle_beta   90.00
_cell.angle_gamma   90.00
#
_symmetry.space_group_name_H-M   'P 1'
#
loop_
_entity.id
_entity.type
_entity.pdbx_description
1 polymer ?
#
loop_
_entity_poly.entity_id
_entity_poly.type
_entity_poly.pdbx_seq_one_letter_code
_entity_poly.pdbx_strand_id
1 'polypeptide(L)'
;MKVSARMDYAVRALLELALHWPDTHPYQLKMIGRRAGVPQKFLIHILITLKNFGLVQSIRGKMGGYVLGLEPRQINLADIVKQLGGLGSFDEEKRKNKNDAVSFLWQDIDKSIIHTLKAMTLEDLCNRQRQQIKILSYDI
;
A
#
# COMPACT_ATOMS: atom_id res chain seq x y z
N MET A 1 -15.38 -2.34 -6.65
CA MET A 1 -14.05 -2.02 -6.10
C MET A 1 -13.99 -0.55 -5.75
N LYS A 2 -13.61 -0.25 -4.55
CA LYS A 2 -13.44 1.15 -4.12
C LYS A 2 -12.14 1.27 -3.32
N VAL A 3 -11.22 2.11 -3.79
CA VAL A 3 -9.99 2.43 -3.07
C VAL A 3 -10.26 3.64 -2.18
N SER A 4 -10.19 3.45 -0.87
CA SER A 4 -10.34 4.56 0.08
C SER A 4 -9.10 5.46 0.04
N ALA A 5 -9.26 6.73 0.42
CA ALA A 5 -8.13 7.65 0.55
C ALA A 5 -7.08 7.10 1.54
N ARG A 6 -7.55 6.50 2.65
CA ARG A 6 -6.65 5.88 3.64
C ARG A 6 -5.79 4.78 3.04
N MET A 7 -6.38 3.92 2.23
CA MET A 7 -5.65 2.83 1.56
C MET A 7 -4.66 3.38 0.53
N ASP A 8 -5.09 4.30 -0.31
CA ASP A 8 -4.22 4.94 -1.30
C ASP A 8 -3.03 5.61 -0.61
N TYR A 9 -3.26 6.38 0.44
CA TYR A 9 -2.21 7.04 1.20
C TYR A 9 -1.25 6.06 1.87
N ALA A 10 -1.76 4.97 2.41
CA ALA A 10 -0.94 3.93 3.05
C ALA A 10 0.00 3.26 2.05
N VAL A 11 -0.51 2.90 0.88
CA VAL A 11 0.31 2.30 -0.19
C VAL A 11 1.35 3.30 -0.70
N ARG A 12 0.99 4.57 -0.85
CA ARG A 12 1.93 5.63 -1.26
C ARG A 12 3.05 5.83 -0.23
N ALA A 13 2.71 5.84 1.07
CA ALA A 13 3.70 5.95 2.13
C ALA A 13 4.67 4.76 2.15
N LEU A 14 4.14 3.55 2.02
CA LEU A 14 4.95 2.33 1.93
C LEU A 14 5.86 2.34 0.71
N LEU A 15 5.33 2.74 -0.44
CA LEU A 15 6.13 2.85 -1.67
C LEU A 15 7.29 3.83 -1.47
N GLU A 16 7.05 4.98 -0.87
CA GLU A 16 8.09 5.98 -0.62
C GLU A 16 9.21 5.41 0.26
N LEU A 17 8.87 4.73 1.35
CA LEU A 17 9.86 4.08 2.20
C LEU A 17 10.58 2.94 1.48
N ALA A 18 9.88 2.18 0.66
CA ALA A 18 10.45 1.06 -0.08
C ALA A 18 11.41 1.51 -1.20
N LEU A 19 11.18 2.66 -1.82
CA LEU A 19 12.07 3.23 -2.84
C LEU A 19 13.46 3.56 -2.30
N HIS A 20 13.58 3.77 -0.99
CA HIS A 20 14.85 4.05 -0.32
C HIS A 20 15.52 2.80 0.25
N TRP A 21 14.87 1.65 0.18
CA TRP A 21 15.47 0.39 0.59
C TRP A 21 16.71 0.07 -0.27
N PRO A 22 17.83 -0.41 0.27
CA PRO A 22 18.10 -0.82 1.66
C PRO A 22 18.67 0.27 2.57
N ASP A 23 18.51 1.55 2.24
CA ASP A 23 18.97 2.63 3.08
C ASP A 23 18.27 2.55 4.45
N THR A 24 19.07 2.52 5.51
CA THR A 24 18.58 2.45 6.88
C THR A 24 18.33 3.83 7.53
N HIS A 25 18.54 4.91 6.77
CA HIS A 25 18.25 6.26 7.25
C HIS A 25 16.76 6.45 7.47
N PRO A 26 16.33 6.85 8.68
CA PRO A 26 14.91 7.13 8.91
C PRO A 26 14.46 8.37 8.14
N TYR A 27 13.23 8.33 7.67
CA TYR A 27 12.58 9.46 7.01
C TYR A 27 11.56 10.10 7.94
N GLN A 28 11.70 11.42 8.13
CA GLN A 28 10.77 12.17 8.93
C GLN A 28 9.37 12.23 8.28
N LEU A 29 8.35 12.31 9.12
CA LEU A 29 6.96 12.40 8.71
C LEU A 29 6.73 13.45 7.61
N LYS A 30 7.28 14.65 7.79
CA LYS A 30 7.14 15.75 6.84
C LYS A 30 7.69 15.40 5.45
N MET A 31 8.82 14.71 5.41
CA MET A 31 9.45 14.31 4.16
C MET A 31 8.65 13.21 3.45
N ILE A 32 8.19 12.22 4.20
CA ILE A 32 7.34 11.15 3.66
C ILE A 32 6.07 11.76 3.06
N GLY A 33 5.40 12.63 3.81
CA GLY A 33 4.18 13.29 3.35
C GLY A 33 4.37 14.10 2.09
N ARG A 34 5.47 14.84 2.00
CA ARG A 34 5.80 15.64 0.82
C ARG A 34 6.05 14.77 -0.41
N ARG A 35 6.88 13.74 -0.28
CA ARG A 35 7.27 12.87 -1.41
C ARG A 35 6.14 11.94 -1.84
N ALA A 36 5.39 11.41 -0.89
CA ALA A 36 4.25 10.53 -1.16
C ALA A 36 2.99 11.29 -1.57
N GLY A 37 2.95 12.60 -1.39
CA GLY A 37 1.75 13.39 -1.66
C GLY A 37 0.62 13.13 -0.67
N VAL A 38 0.97 12.82 0.59
CA VAL A 38 0.00 12.49 1.64
C VAL A 38 -0.03 13.61 2.69
N PRO A 39 -1.23 14.15 3.01
CA PRO A 39 -1.34 15.16 4.07
C PRO A 39 -0.85 14.63 5.41
N GLN A 40 -0.06 15.42 6.14
CA GLN A 40 0.57 14.98 7.38
C GLN A 40 -0.43 14.54 8.44
N LYS A 41 -1.57 15.21 8.55
CA LYS A 41 -2.61 14.86 9.52
C LYS A 41 -3.16 13.44 9.36
N PHE A 42 -3.22 12.92 8.13
CA PHE A 42 -3.61 11.54 7.85
C PHE A 42 -2.44 10.59 7.99
N LEU A 43 -1.25 11.03 7.59
CA LEU A 43 -0.04 10.20 7.57
C LEU A 43 0.35 9.70 8.96
N ILE A 44 0.19 10.53 10.01
CA ILE A 44 0.47 10.13 11.39
C ILE A 44 -0.30 8.86 11.76
N HIS A 45 -1.60 8.84 11.52
CA HIS A 45 -2.46 7.70 11.85
C HIS A 45 -2.17 6.48 10.98
N ILE A 46 -1.88 6.71 9.70
CA ILE A 46 -1.50 5.67 8.76
C ILE A 46 -0.22 4.98 9.20
N LEU A 47 0.81 5.74 9.55
CA LEU A 47 2.10 5.18 9.99
C LEU A 47 1.96 4.40 11.30
N ILE A 48 1.12 4.85 12.22
CA ILE A 48 0.81 4.10 13.45
C ILE A 48 0.17 2.74 13.09
N THR A 49 -0.79 2.74 12.19
CA THR A 49 -1.45 1.52 11.72
C THR A 49 -0.44 0.57 11.06
N LEU A 50 0.37 1.08 10.15
CA LEU A 50 1.40 0.28 9.45
C LEU A 50 2.46 -0.27 10.41
N LYS A 51 2.83 0.51 11.43
CA LYS A 51 3.73 0.06 12.49
C LYS A 51 3.12 -1.09 13.29
N ASN A 52 1.84 -1.01 13.64
CA ASN A 52 1.15 -2.06 14.36
C ASN A 52 1.11 -3.37 13.57
N PHE A 53 1.11 -3.30 12.25
CA PHE A 53 1.19 -4.48 11.37
C PHE A 53 2.62 -4.95 11.10
N GLY A 54 3.63 -4.27 11.64
CA GLY A 54 5.02 -4.64 11.43
C GLY A 54 5.61 -4.21 10.08
N LEU A 55 4.87 -3.45 9.29
CA LEU A 55 5.31 -3.00 7.96
C LEU A 55 6.25 -1.81 8.04
N VAL A 56 6.19 -1.04 9.13
CA VAL A 56 6.97 0.15 9.37
C VAL A 56 7.53 0.11 10.77
N GLN A 57 8.73 0.64 10.96
CA GLN A 57 9.35 0.85 12.27
C GLN A 57 9.60 2.33 12.49
N SER A 58 9.46 2.79 13.74
CA SER A 58 9.79 4.15 14.13
C SER A 58 11.11 4.18 14.88
N ILE A 59 11.93 5.19 14.60
CA ILE A 59 13.21 5.41 15.27
C ILE A 59 13.15 6.76 15.97
N ARG A 60 13.38 6.76 17.28
CA ARG A 60 13.33 7.97 18.12
C ARG A 60 14.58 8.82 17.95
N GLY A 61 14.46 10.12 18.27
CA GLY A 61 15.56 11.07 18.36
C GLY A 61 15.50 12.17 17.29
N LYS A 62 16.47 13.07 17.32
CA LYS A 62 16.58 14.18 16.35
C LYS A 62 16.76 13.70 14.92
N MET A 63 17.50 12.59 14.75
CA MET A 63 17.74 11.94 13.47
C MET A 63 16.78 10.77 13.25
N GLY A 64 15.69 10.73 14.00
CA GLY A 64 14.69 9.68 13.92
C GLY A 64 13.70 9.88 12.79
N GLY A 65 12.73 9.01 12.75
CA GLY A 65 11.69 8.97 11.72
C GLY A 65 11.17 7.56 11.53
N TYR A 66 10.89 7.21 10.28
CA TYR A 66 10.31 5.93 9.92
C TYR A 66 11.17 5.21 8.89
N VAL A 67 11.22 3.89 9.00
CA VAL A 67 11.84 2.99 8.03
C VAL A 67 10.90 1.84 7.74
N LEU A 68 11.12 1.17 6.60
CA LEU A 68 10.38 -0.05 6.28
C LEU A 68 10.76 -1.15 7.26
N GLY A 69 9.77 -1.91 7.77
CA GLY A 69 9.98 -2.98 8.76
C GLY A 69 10.36 -4.32 8.17
N LEU A 70 10.13 -4.51 6.88
CA LEU A 70 10.41 -5.75 6.13
C LEU A 70 11.03 -5.38 4.79
N GLU A 71 11.74 -6.32 4.16
CA GLU A 71 12.19 -6.11 2.79
C GLU A 71 11.01 -5.95 1.83
N PRO A 72 11.08 -5.06 0.83
CA PRO A 72 9.97 -4.84 -0.10
C PRO A 72 9.46 -6.12 -0.79
N ARG A 73 10.35 -7.05 -1.11
CA ARG A 73 9.99 -8.35 -1.71
C ARG A 73 9.17 -9.25 -0.79
N GLN A 74 9.22 -9.01 0.53
CA GLN A 74 8.48 -9.78 1.53
C GLN A 74 7.09 -9.22 1.80
N ILE A 75 6.78 -8.05 1.27
CA ILE A 75 5.51 -7.37 1.49
C ILE A 75 4.62 -7.61 0.27
N ASN A 76 3.58 -8.41 0.44
CA ASN A 76 2.61 -8.71 -0.61
C ASN A 76 1.50 -7.67 -0.61
N LEU A 77 1.10 -7.17 -1.78
CA LEU A 77 0.07 -6.14 -1.88
C LEU A 77 -1.30 -6.63 -1.41
N ALA A 78 -1.60 -7.92 -1.58
CA ALA A 78 -2.86 -8.48 -1.07
C ALA A 78 -2.92 -8.40 0.47
N ASP A 79 -1.81 -8.63 1.15
CA ASP A 79 -1.74 -8.55 2.61
C ASP A 79 -1.93 -7.11 3.10
N ILE A 80 -1.31 -6.14 2.44
CA ILE A 80 -1.51 -4.72 2.75
C ILE A 80 -3.00 -4.35 2.63
N VAL A 81 -3.61 -4.68 1.51
CA VAL A 81 -5.00 -4.37 1.22
C VAL A 81 -5.92 -5.03 2.25
N LYS A 82 -5.68 -6.29 2.57
CA LYS A 82 -6.45 -7.03 3.58
C LYS A 82 -6.35 -6.39 4.96
N GLN A 83 -5.14 -6.04 5.40
CA GLN A 83 -4.90 -5.43 6.71
C GLN A 83 -5.54 -4.04 6.84
N LEU A 84 -5.68 -3.33 5.74
CA LEU A 84 -6.29 -2.00 5.70
C LEU A 84 -7.82 -2.03 5.48
N GLY A 85 -8.45 -3.19 5.58
CA GLY A 85 -9.91 -3.33 5.50
C GLY A 85 -10.44 -3.76 4.14
N GLY A 86 -9.55 -4.11 3.19
CA GLY A 86 -9.96 -4.60 1.88
C GLY A 86 -10.42 -3.51 0.91
N LEU A 87 -10.74 -3.92 -0.30
CA LEU A 87 -11.21 -3.02 -1.38
C LEU A 87 -12.74 -2.95 -1.44
N GLY A 88 -13.41 -3.06 -0.31
CA GLY A 88 -14.88 -3.00 -0.26
C GLY A 88 -15.51 -3.93 -1.31
N SER A 89 -15.88 -5.11 -0.92
CA SER A 89 -16.68 -5.94 -1.81
C SER A 89 -18.04 -5.32 -1.97
N PHE A 90 -18.62 -5.45 -3.17
CA PHE A 90 -20.01 -5.08 -3.41
C PHE A 90 -20.91 -5.81 -2.41
N ASP A 91 -21.34 -5.15 -1.34
CA ASP A 91 -22.32 -5.64 -0.37
C ASP A 91 -22.21 -7.14 -0.04
N GLU A 92 -21.13 -7.53 0.68
CA GLU A 92 -20.89 -8.93 1.06
C GLU A 92 -22.07 -9.57 1.78
N GLU A 93 -22.78 -8.80 2.60
CA GLU A 93 -23.95 -9.32 3.35
C GLU A 93 -25.10 -9.70 2.42
N LYS A 94 -25.32 -8.95 1.36
CA LYS A 94 -26.37 -9.26 0.38
C LYS A 94 -26.03 -10.39 -0.56
N ARG A 95 -24.74 -10.70 -0.71
CA ARG A 95 -24.24 -11.74 -1.63
C ARG A 95 -24.11 -13.13 -1.02
N LYS A 96 -23.92 -13.23 0.31
CA LYS A 96 -23.63 -14.49 0.99
C LYS A 96 -24.70 -15.58 0.82
N ASN A 97 -25.90 -15.22 0.40
CA ASN A 97 -27.05 -16.14 0.35
C ASN A 97 -27.68 -16.30 -1.04
N LYS A 98 -27.05 -15.82 -2.12
CA LYS A 98 -27.61 -15.94 -3.47
C LYS A 98 -26.74 -16.85 -4.33
N ASN A 99 -27.31 -17.98 -4.77
CA ASN A 99 -26.71 -18.88 -5.75
C ASN A 99 -27.27 -18.58 -7.13
N ASP A 100 -26.96 -17.40 -7.66
CA ASP A 100 -27.37 -17.00 -9.00
C ASP A 100 -26.17 -16.53 -9.84
N ALA A 101 -26.39 -16.41 -11.14
CA ALA A 101 -25.35 -16.02 -12.08
C ALA A 101 -24.72 -14.65 -11.77
N VAL A 102 -25.52 -13.71 -11.28
CA VAL A 102 -25.05 -12.35 -10.94
C VAL A 102 -24.12 -12.38 -9.74
N SER A 103 -24.48 -13.15 -8.70
CA SER A 103 -23.63 -13.31 -7.52
C SER A 103 -22.31 -13.99 -7.87
N PHE A 104 -22.32 -14.98 -8.74
CA PHE A 104 -21.10 -15.63 -9.22
C PHE A 104 -20.22 -14.68 -10.03
N LEU A 105 -20.81 -13.81 -10.84
CA LEU A 105 -20.06 -12.78 -11.58
C LEU A 105 -19.27 -11.88 -10.62
N TRP A 106 -19.91 -11.37 -9.56
CA TRP A 106 -19.21 -10.51 -8.59
C TRP A 106 -18.14 -11.26 -7.81
N GLN A 107 -18.39 -12.52 -7.46
CA GLN A 107 -17.39 -13.37 -6.80
C GLN A 107 -16.16 -13.61 -7.71
N ASP A 108 -16.37 -13.82 -8.98
CA ASP A 108 -15.28 -14.01 -9.95
C ASP A 108 -14.43 -12.75 -10.10
N ILE A 109 -15.05 -11.58 -10.10
CA ILE A 109 -14.34 -10.29 -10.13
C ILE A 109 -13.51 -10.12 -8.86
N ASP A 110 -14.08 -10.37 -7.68
CA ASP A 110 -13.36 -10.30 -6.41
C ASP A 110 -12.15 -11.23 -6.39
N LYS A 111 -12.31 -12.47 -6.86
CA LYS A 111 -11.21 -13.44 -6.98
C LYS A 111 -10.11 -12.95 -7.93
N SER A 112 -10.49 -12.35 -9.05
CA SER A 112 -9.53 -11.80 -10.02
C SER A 112 -8.72 -10.65 -9.42
N ILE A 113 -9.36 -9.76 -8.65
CA ILE A 113 -8.68 -8.68 -7.95
C ILE A 113 -7.68 -9.22 -6.93
N ILE A 114 -8.09 -10.16 -6.10
CA ILE A 114 -7.22 -10.80 -5.11
C ILE A 114 -6.05 -11.50 -5.79
N HIS A 115 -6.31 -12.22 -6.86
CA HIS A 115 -5.26 -12.90 -7.64
C HIS A 115 -4.22 -11.91 -8.16
N THR A 116 -4.65 -10.78 -8.72
CA THR A 116 -3.76 -9.72 -9.21
C THR A 116 -2.90 -9.16 -8.07
N LEU A 117 -3.49 -8.89 -6.92
CA LEU A 117 -2.77 -8.36 -5.76
C LEU A 117 -1.78 -9.37 -5.17
N LYS A 118 -2.15 -10.65 -5.10
CA LYS A 118 -1.27 -11.72 -4.60
C LYS A 118 -0.04 -11.94 -5.47
N ALA A 119 -0.15 -11.66 -6.76
CA ALA A 119 0.96 -11.80 -7.71
C ALA A 119 1.96 -10.64 -7.61
N MET A 120 1.71 -9.62 -6.79
CA MET A 120 2.52 -8.40 -6.74
C MET A 120 3.02 -8.12 -5.34
N THR A 121 4.33 -7.86 -5.24
CA THR A 121 4.99 -7.39 -4.02
C THR A 121 5.18 -5.87 -4.05
N LEU A 122 5.54 -5.30 -2.90
CA LEU A 122 5.93 -3.89 -2.82
C LEU A 122 7.16 -3.61 -3.67
N GLU A 123 8.09 -4.56 -3.80
CA GLU A 123 9.24 -4.45 -4.70
C GLU A 123 8.82 -4.31 -6.16
N ASP A 124 7.83 -5.10 -6.61
CA ASP A 124 7.29 -5.00 -7.96
C ASP A 124 6.70 -3.60 -8.21
N LEU A 125 6.04 -3.04 -7.23
CA LEU A 125 5.49 -1.67 -7.31
C LEU A 125 6.63 -0.64 -7.40
N CYS A 126 7.69 -0.80 -6.63
CA CYS A 126 8.90 0.04 -6.72
C CYS A 126 9.50 -0.01 -8.12
N ASN A 127 9.61 -1.19 -8.71
CA ASN A 127 10.17 -1.37 -10.04
C ASN A 127 9.29 -0.69 -11.10
N ARG A 128 7.97 -0.77 -10.98
CA ARG A 128 7.05 -0.04 -11.85
C ARG A 128 7.22 1.48 -11.72
N GLN A 129 7.38 1.97 -10.51
CA GLN A 129 7.60 3.40 -10.27
C GLN A 129 8.91 3.87 -10.90
N ARG A 130 10.00 3.12 -10.74
CA ARG A 130 11.29 3.44 -11.35
C ARG A 130 11.23 3.44 -12.88
N GLN A 131 10.54 2.49 -13.49
CA GLN A 131 10.31 2.44 -14.92
C GLN A 131 9.49 3.63 -15.40
N GLN A 132 8.45 4.01 -14.69
CA GLN A 132 7.61 5.15 -15.03
C GLN A 132 8.39 6.47 -15.02
N ILE A 133 9.23 6.67 -13.99
CA ILE A 133 10.11 7.85 -13.91
C ILE A 133 11.08 7.87 -15.10
N LYS A 134 11.66 6.72 -15.45
CA LYS A 134 12.58 6.59 -16.57
C LYS A 134 11.92 6.93 -17.91
N ILE A 135 10.72 6.44 -18.15
CA ILE A 135 9.94 6.75 -19.37
C ILE A 135 9.67 8.24 -19.47
N LEU A 136 9.23 8.89 -18.39
CA LEU A 136 8.96 10.33 -18.36
C LEU A 136 10.23 11.16 -18.61
N SER A 137 11.39 10.67 -18.19
CA SER A 137 12.68 11.35 -18.43
C SER A 137 13.09 11.31 -19.90
N TYR A 138 12.70 10.31 -20.66
CA TYR A 138 13.02 10.19 -22.09
C TYR A 138 12.10 11.01 -22.98
N ASP A 139 10.89 11.35 -22.53
CA ASP A 139 9.92 12.14 -23.30
C ASP A 139 10.15 13.65 -23.21
N ILE A 140 11.13 14.07 -22.41
CA ILE A 140 11.53 15.47 -22.30
C ILE A 140 12.75 15.70 -23.22
#